data_3bb0e93686572cd9076c61ff9a20c4ed
#
_entry.id   3bb0e93686572cd9076c61ff9a20c4ed
#
_cell.length_a   1.000
_cell.length_b   1.000
_cell.length_c   1.000
_cell.angle_alpha   90.00
_cell.angle_beta   90.00
_cell.angle_gamma   90.00
#
_symmetry.space_group_name_H-M   'P 1'
#
loop_
_entity.id
_entity.type
_entity.pdbx_description
1 polymer ?
#
loop_
_entity_poly.entity_id
_entity_poly.type
_entity_poly.pdbx_seq_one_letter_code
_entity_poly.pdbx_strand_id
1 'polypeptide(L)'
;IVQLREPQEIKAFIDSSRYLSTSYLYKLPQEYEDFDTLLNEAITHPGVIAMTENNQIQALILAFSYDNHRYKIIGPFIAQDFTLTDNQFKLLFDKLIEQQPDESIFNFSFEEGVQEYKTYMKTIHASYNFTDYYLEAQKDLGDHFNNQNIIEYQKGFYRAFSKLHMMTFKHNAMTPDEIIESLDEHNRLFIFVSEGLLKGYLYLQVDIERNNAEIKYFSSHMDYRLKGIAFDLLEYALKYAFEHYTIHKVYFKIRNKNSKLVERFNELGFQINYEYKKFKFEPRHLHQDFSS
;
A
#
# COMPACT_ATOMS: atom_id res chain seq x y z
N ILE A 1 3.40 4.11 30.72
CA ILE A 1 2.75 4.42 29.44
C ILE A 1 2.09 5.79 29.56
N VAL A 2 2.40 6.67 28.64
CA VAL A 2 1.89 8.04 28.61
C VAL A 2 1.38 8.39 27.22
N GLN A 3 0.47 9.36 27.16
CA GLN A 3 0.04 9.97 25.91
C GLN A 3 0.85 11.22 25.66
N LEU A 4 1.51 11.32 24.51
CA LEU A 4 2.29 12.49 24.12
C LEU A 4 1.43 13.47 23.32
N ARG A 5 1.64 14.77 23.54
CA ARG A 5 0.88 15.83 22.87
C ARG A 5 1.75 16.91 22.23
N GLU A 6 3.04 16.91 22.51
CA GLU A 6 3.96 17.93 22.00
C GLU A 6 4.62 17.48 20.69
N PRO A 7 4.27 18.08 19.55
CA PRO A 7 4.79 17.64 18.24
C PRO A 7 6.30 17.64 18.16
N GLN A 8 6.96 18.63 18.74
CA GLN A 8 8.42 18.75 18.67
C GLN A 8 9.13 17.66 19.45
N GLU A 9 8.62 17.27 20.60
CA GLU A 9 9.15 16.15 21.40
C GLU A 9 9.01 14.83 20.65
N ILE A 10 7.84 14.60 20.04
CA ILE A 10 7.57 13.39 19.27
C ILE A 10 8.49 13.31 18.07
N LYS A 11 8.64 14.38 17.29
CA LYS A 11 9.51 14.43 16.11
C LYS A 11 10.98 14.22 16.48
N ALA A 12 11.44 14.84 17.54
CA ALA A 12 12.82 14.70 18.01
C ALA A 12 13.10 13.24 18.39
N PHE A 13 12.17 12.57 19.05
CA PHE A 13 12.33 11.15 19.36
C PHE A 13 12.33 10.28 18.11
N ILE A 14 11.41 10.49 17.17
CA ILE A 14 11.32 9.75 15.91
C ILE A 14 12.64 9.87 15.14
N ASP A 15 13.19 11.07 15.01
CA ASP A 15 14.42 11.33 14.28
C ASP A 15 15.64 10.61 14.88
N SER A 16 15.66 10.42 16.19
CA SER A 16 16.75 9.74 16.90
C SER A 16 16.54 8.24 17.08
N SER A 17 15.36 7.74 16.77
CA SER A 17 14.96 6.35 17.02
C SER A 17 15.38 5.41 15.90
N ARG A 18 15.38 4.11 16.20
CA ARG A 18 15.30 3.08 15.16
C ARG A 18 13.84 2.79 14.84
N TYR A 19 13.55 2.53 13.60
CA TYR A 19 12.19 2.32 13.11
C TYR A 19 12.04 0.97 12.43
N LEU A 20 11.01 0.21 12.80
CA LEU A 20 10.78 -1.13 12.27
C LEU A 20 10.08 -1.16 10.91
N SER A 21 9.58 -0.04 10.43
CA SER A 21 8.97 0.05 9.10
C SER A 21 9.21 1.42 8.49
N THR A 22 9.92 1.45 7.38
CA THR A 22 10.34 2.70 6.71
C THR A 22 9.30 3.29 5.78
N SER A 23 8.19 2.61 5.56
CA SER A 23 7.30 2.93 4.45
C SER A 23 6.06 3.73 4.78
N TYR A 24 5.98 4.33 5.95
CA TYR A 24 4.78 5.09 6.29
C TYR A 24 4.47 6.21 5.29
N LEU A 25 5.51 6.80 4.70
CA LEU A 25 5.35 7.88 3.70
C LEU A 25 4.60 7.44 2.44
N TYR A 26 4.72 6.17 2.05
CA TYR A 26 3.99 5.63 0.89
C TYR A 26 2.51 5.42 1.16
N LYS A 27 2.07 5.55 2.41
CA LYS A 27 0.72 5.20 2.84
C LYS A 27 -0.02 6.37 3.43
N LEU A 28 0.59 7.53 3.40
CA LEU A 28 -0.14 8.73 3.73
C LEU A 28 -1.33 8.82 2.77
N PRO A 29 -2.56 8.99 3.28
CA PRO A 29 -3.67 9.37 2.42
C PRO A 29 -3.28 10.60 1.62
N GLN A 30 -3.84 10.76 0.42
CA GLN A 30 -3.57 11.95 -0.42
C GLN A 30 -3.84 13.28 0.29
N GLU A 31 -4.61 13.25 1.37
CA GLU A 31 -4.94 14.38 2.23
C GLU A 31 -3.74 14.88 3.05
N TYR A 32 -2.73 14.04 3.27
CA TYR A 32 -1.54 14.37 4.05
C TYR A 32 -0.35 14.54 3.12
N GLU A 33 0.00 15.77 2.83
CA GLU A 33 1.16 16.09 1.98
C GLU A 33 2.49 15.89 2.71
N ASP A 34 2.47 15.93 4.05
CA ASP A 34 3.68 15.79 4.85
C ASP A 34 3.41 15.12 6.21
N PHE A 35 4.51 14.76 6.87
CA PHE A 35 4.46 14.11 8.18
C PHE A 35 3.94 15.04 9.28
N ASP A 36 4.19 16.33 9.17
CA ASP A 36 3.74 17.30 10.19
C ASP A 36 2.22 17.36 10.26
N THR A 37 1.57 17.38 9.11
CA THR A 37 0.10 17.36 9.02
C THR A 37 -0.46 16.06 9.62
N LEU A 38 0.13 14.93 9.28
CA LEU A 38 -0.27 13.64 9.82
C LEU A 38 -0.08 13.58 11.34
N LEU A 39 1.05 14.07 11.84
CA LEU A 39 1.36 14.06 13.28
C LEU A 39 0.36 14.93 14.06
N ASN A 40 0.03 16.10 13.56
CA ASN A 40 -0.95 16.98 14.20
C ASN A 40 -2.33 16.33 14.31
N GLU A 41 -2.75 15.63 13.26
CA GLU A 41 -3.98 14.85 13.29
C GLU A 41 -3.90 13.69 14.30
N ALA A 42 -2.83 12.93 14.27
CA ALA A 42 -2.63 11.78 15.16
C ALA A 42 -2.60 12.19 16.64
N ILE A 43 -2.02 13.34 16.97
CA ILE A 43 -2.00 13.88 18.33
C ILE A 43 -3.42 14.17 18.82
N THR A 44 -4.25 14.72 17.97
CA THR A 44 -5.64 15.06 18.28
C THR A 44 -6.47 13.79 18.48
N HIS A 45 -6.36 12.85 17.55
CA HIS A 45 -7.10 11.59 17.58
C HIS A 45 -6.52 10.60 16.58
N PRO A 46 -6.29 9.34 16.97
CA PRO A 46 -6.56 8.66 18.24
C PRO A 46 -5.50 8.91 19.33
N GLY A 47 -4.35 9.50 18.98
CA GLY A 47 -3.31 9.85 19.92
C GLY A 47 -1.96 9.22 19.62
N VAL A 48 -0.93 9.69 20.31
CA VAL A 48 0.44 9.17 20.29
C VAL A 48 0.74 8.59 21.65
N ILE A 49 1.04 7.30 21.69
CA ILE A 49 1.26 6.56 22.94
C ILE A 49 2.73 6.21 23.06
N ALA A 50 3.32 6.49 24.21
CA ALA A 50 4.73 6.25 24.46
C ALA A 50 4.96 5.46 25.76
N MET A 51 6.07 4.74 25.77
CA MET A 51 6.66 4.15 26.97
C MET A 51 7.86 4.99 27.38
N THR A 52 7.88 5.40 28.66
CA THR A 52 8.94 6.21 29.22
C THR A 52 9.63 5.50 30.38
N GLU A 53 10.93 5.69 30.50
CA GLU A 53 11.75 5.32 31.67
C GLU A 53 12.59 6.52 32.07
N ASN A 54 12.61 6.86 33.36
CA ASN A 54 13.34 8.01 33.90
C ASN A 54 13.05 9.32 33.13
N ASN A 55 11.78 9.54 32.79
CA ASN A 55 11.28 10.68 31.99
C ASN A 55 11.85 10.78 30.58
N GLN A 56 12.41 9.69 30.05
CA GLN A 56 12.86 9.60 28.67
C GLN A 56 11.98 8.63 27.87
N ILE A 57 11.63 9.02 26.65
CA ILE A 57 10.87 8.18 25.75
C ILE A 57 11.74 7.00 25.29
N GLN A 58 11.25 5.78 25.46
CA GLN A 58 11.93 4.58 25.01
C GLN A 58 11.30 3.97 23.76
N ALA A 59 10.00 4.11 23.62
CA ALA A 59 9.27 3.66 22.44
C ALA A 59 7.97 4.45 22.29
N LEU A 60 7.50 4.59 21.05
CA LEU A 60 6.19 5.15 20.80
C LEU A 60 5.53 4.50 19.56
N ILE A 61 4.21 4.54 19.59
CA ILE A 61 3.35 4.26 18.43
C ILE A 61 2.37 5.40 18.25
N LEU A 62 1.97 5.63 17.03
CA LEU A 62 0.91 6.56 16.71
C LEU A 62 -0.05 5.94 15.70
N ALA A 63 -1.26 6.45 15.67
CA ALA A 63 -2.26 6.01 14.73
C ALA A 63 -2.93 7.21 14.09
N PHE A 64 -3.44 7.03 12.90
CA PHE A 64 -4.28 8.02 12.25
C PHE A 64 -5.51 7.36 11.62
N SER A 65 -6.61 8.09 11.64
CA SER A 65 -7.85 7.66 11.00
C SER A 65 -7.77 7.92 9.49
N TYR A 66 -8.14 6.93 8.69
CA TYR A 66 -8.20 7.09 7.23
C TYR A 66 -9.60 6.82 6.67
N ASP A 67 -10.48 6.28 7.51
CA ASP A 67 -11.88 6.00 7.20
C ASP A 67 -12.64 5.88 8.53
N ASN A 68 -13.95 5.75 8.48
CA ASN A 68 -14.77 5.63 9.69
C ASN A 68 -14.36 4.41 10.51
N HIS A 69 -13.91 4.64 11.75
CA HIS A 69 -13.42 3.61 12.68
C HIS A 69 -12.28 2.73 12.13
N ARG A 70 -11.55 3.22 11.13
CA ARG A 70 -10.38 2.54 10.57
C ARG A 70 -9.13 3.37 10.79
N TYR A 71 -8.11 2.72 11.37
CA TYR A 71 -6.87 3.38 11.77
C TYR A 71 -5.67 2.66 11.17
N LYS A 72 -4.67 3.44 10.81
CA LYS A 72 -3.33 2.94 10.45
C LYS A 72 -2.39 3.22 11.60
N ILE A 73 -1.66 2.18 12.03
CA ILE A 73 -0.64 2.30 13.06
C ILE A 73 0.71 2.57 12.39
N ILE A 74 1.43 3.54 12.92
CA ILE A 74 2.81 3.83 12.53
C ILE A 74 3.70 3.58 13.75
N GLY A 75 4.79 2.88 13.52
CA GLY A 75 5.71 2.45 14.57
C GLY A 75 5.72 0.94 14.75
N PRO A 76 6.35 0.44 15.81
CA PRO A 76 6.93 1.24 16.90
C PRO A 76 8.24 1.93 16.50
N PHE A 77 8.41 3.15 16.95
CA PHE A 77 9.69 3.84 16.99
C PHE A 77 10.33 3.50 18.32
N ILE A 78 11.59 3.07 18.31
CA ILE A 78 12.28 2.53 19.51
C ILE A 78 13.60 3.24 19.68
N ALA A 79 13.94 3.63 20.91
CA ALA A 79 15.24 4.20 21.22
C ALA A 79 16.37 3.25 20.80
N GLN A 80 17.51 3.80 20.36
CA GLN A 80 18.61 3.02 19.75
C GLN A 80 19.08 1.85 20.65
N ASP A 81 19.18 2.09 21.94
CA ASP A 81 19.71 1.11 22.90
C ASP A 81 18.63 0.40 23.70
N PHE A 82 17.39 0.51 23.28
CA PHE A 82 16.25 -0.09 23.97
C PHE A 82 15.70 -1.29 23.19
N THR A 83 15.34 -2.34 23.91
CA THR A 83 14.65 -3.50 23.34
C THR A 83 13.21 -3.48 23.81
N LEU A 84 12.27 -3.32 22.88
CA LEU A 84 10.84 -3.39 23.17
C LEU A 84 10.40 -4.85 23.17
N THR A 85 9.98 -5.34 24.33
CA THR A 85 9.46 -6.71 24.46
C THR A 85 8.06 -6.83 23.89
N ASP A 86 7.62 -8.03 23.60
CA ASP A 86 6.27 -8.31 23.09
C ASP A 86 5.19 -7.78 24.05
N ASN A 87 5.38 -7.98 25.36
CA ASN A 87 4.44 -7.51 26.37
C ASN A 87 4.44 -5.97 26.46
N GLN A 88 5.57 -5.33 26.30
CA GLN A 88 5.66 -3.86 26.27
C GLN A 88 4.96 -3.29 25.03
N PHE A 89 5.15 -3.93 23.87
CA PHE A 89 4.41 -3.55 22.67
C PHE A 89 2.89 -3.69 22.88
N LYS A 90 2.46 -4.79 23.49
CA LYS A 90 1.05 -5.02 23.81
C LYS A 90 0.49 -3.93 24.74
N LEU A 91 1.25 -3.50 25.75
CA LEU A 91 0.83 -2.42 26.64
C LEU A 91 0.65 -1.09 25.90
N LEU A 92 1.56 -0.77 24.96
CA LEU A 92 1.43 0.43 24.13
C LEU A 92 0.16 0.36 23.28
N PHE A 93 -0.06 -0.77 22.65
CA PHE A 93 -1.20 -0.96 21.76
C PHE A 93 -2.53 -0.99 22.56
N ASP A 94 -2.58 -1.69 23.67
CA ASP A 94 -3.76 -1.74 24.54
C ASP A 94 -4.18 -0.33 24.98
N LYS A 95 -3.20 0.52 25.30
CA LYS A 95 -3.48 1.91 25.68
C LYS A 95 -4.03 2.72 24.51
N LEU A 96 -3.53 2.48 23.30
CA LEU A 96 -4.00 3.17 22.11
C LEU A 96 -5.46 2.82 21.80
N ILE A 97 -5.83 1.53 21.90
CA ILE A 97 -7.17 1.06 21.55
C ILE A 97 -8.21 1.29 22.65
N GLU A 98 -7.78 1.51 23.89
CA GLU A 98 -8.66 1.62 25.06
C GLU A 98 -9.76 2.68 24.89
N GLN A 99 -9.46 3.76 24.21
CA GLN A 99 -10.38 4.88 24.01
C GLN A 99 -11.14 4.80 22.66
N GLN A 100 -10.96 3.74 21.91
CA GLN A 100 -11.56 3.62 20.57
C GLN A 100 -12.82 2.74 20.62
N PRO A 101 -13.80 2.98 19.73
CA PRO A 101 -14.98 2.13 19.63
C PRO A 101 -14.65 0.67 19.39
N ASP A 102 -15.47 -0.24 19.89
CA ASP A 102 -15.28 -1.69 19.76
C ASP A 102 -15.30 -2.18 18.29
N GLU A 103 -15.95 -1.44 17.40
CA GLU A 103 -15.98 -1.73 15.97
C GLU A 103 -14.74 -1.23 15.21
N SER A 104 -13.79 -0.64 15.90
CA SER A 104 -12.58 -0.10 15.27
C SER A 104 -11.69 -1.18 14.68
N ILE A 105 -11.07 -0.87 13.56
CA ILE A 105 -10.13 -1.75 12.87
C ILE A 105 -8.77 -1.05 12.81
N PHE A 106 -7.72 -1.78 13.20
CA PHE A 106 -6.34 -1.27 13.20
C PHE A 106 -5.50 -2.03 12.21
N ASN A 107 -4.83 -1.31 11.32
CA ASN A 107 -4.00 -1.87 10.27
C ASN A 107 -2.53 -1.56 10.51
N PHE A 108 -1.70 -2.59 10.40
CA PHE A 108 -0.25 -2.51 10.55
C PHE A 108 0.43 -2.80 9.22
N SER A 109 1.61 -2.25 9.04
CA SER A 109 2.43 -2.48 7.86
C SER A 109 3.89 -2.59 8.25
N PHE A 110 4.52 -3.69 7.86
CA PHE A 110 5.92 -3.96 8.18
C PHE A 110 6.68 -4.41 6.95
N GLU A 111 7.91 -3.94 6.80
CA GLU A 111 8.82 -4.43 5.77
C GLU A 111 9.17 -5.90 6.01
N GLU A 112 9.30 -6.66 4.93
CA GLU A 112 9.84 -8.00 5.00
C GLU A 112 11.30 -7.96 5.51
N GLY A 113 11.66 -8.91 6.35
CA GLY A 113 12.98 -8.97 6.98
C GLY A 113 13.02 -8.42 8.42
N VAL A 114 12.05 -7.60 8.82
CA VAL A 114 11.93 -7.18 10.21
C VAL A 114 11.28 -8.32 11.01
N GLN A 115 12.05 -8.95 11.89
CA GLN A 115 11.58 -10.15 12.61
C GLN A 115 10.68 -9.83 13.81
N GLU A 116 10.91 -8.71 14.46
CA GLU A 116 10.22 -8.31 15.70
C GLU A 116 8.70 -8.17 15.50
N TYR A 117 8.25 -7.74 14.32
CA TYR A 117 6.81 -7.57 14.11
C TYR A 117 6.03 -8.87 14.22
N LYS A 118 6.64 -10.00 13.90
CA LYS A 118 5.95 -11.32 13.92
C LYS A 118 5.49 -11.67 15.32
N THR A 119 6.36 -11.47 16.30
CA THR A 119 6.03 -11.74 17.70
C THR A 119 5.06 -10.70 18.26
N TYR A 120 5.21 -9.43 17.87
CA TYR A 120 4.25 -8.38 18.26
C TYR A 120 2.85 -8.67 17.75
N MET A 121 2.72 -9.02 16.48
CA MET A 121 1.41 -9.31 15.88
C MET A 121 0.77 -10.56 16.49
N LYS A 122 1.58 -11.59 16.78
CA LYS A 122 1.10 -12.78 17.48
C LYS A 122 0.60 -12.44 18.89
N THR A 123 1.35 -11.61 19.62
CA THR A 123 1.02 -11.26 21.01
C THR A 123 -0.28 -10.48 21.12
N ILE A 124 -0.57 -9.61 20.17
CA ILE A 124 -1.84 -8.84 20.15
C ILE A 124 -2.97 -9.56 19.41
N HIS A 125 -2.74 -10.75 18.89
CA HIS A 125 -3.71 -11.53 18.09
C HIS A 125 -4.15 -10.80 16.80
N ALA A 126 -3.26 -10.03 16.20
CA ALA A 126 -3.50 -9.48 14.86
C ALA A 126 -3.30 -10.57 13.80
N SER A 127 -4.13 -10.54 12.77
CA SER A 127 -4.07 -11.51 11.69
C SER A 127 -3.43 -10.93 10.43
N TYR A 128 -2.67 -11.78 9.73
CA TYR A 128 -2.14 -11.43 8.41
C TYR A 128 -3.29 -11.20 7.43
N ASN A 129 -3.21 -10.10 6.68
CA ASN A 129 -4.23 -9.73 5.71
C ASN A 129 -3.77 -9.96 4.27
N PHE A 130 -2.72 -9.27 3.86
CA PHE A 130 -2.10 -9.40 2.53
C PHE A 130 -0.71 -8.76 2.56
N THR A 131 0.00 -8.88 1.43
CA THR A 131 1.28 -8.19 1.21
C THR A 131 1.14 -7.22 0.06
N ASP A 132 1.62 -6.00 0.24
CA ASP A 132 1.85 -5.04 -0.85
C ASP A 132 3.24 -5.27 -1.40
N TYR A 133 3.33 -5.57 -2.69
CA TYR A 133 4.59 -5.73 -3.43
C TYR A 133 4.81 -4.50 -4.30
N TYR A 134 6.00 -3.93 -4.21
CA TYR A 134 6.44 -2.85 -5.07
C TYR A 134 7.42 -3.41 -6.08
N LEU A 135 7.03 -3.40 -7.35
CA LEU A 135 7.84 -3.93 -8.44
C LEU A 135 8.36 -2.79 -9.30
N GLU A 136 9.58 -2.93 -9.77
CA GLU A 136 10.25 -1.95 -10.59
C GLU A 136 11.01 -2.62 -11.72
N ALA A 137 10.92 -2.04 -12.92
CA ALA A 137 11.69 -2.46 -14.08
C ALA A 137 12.50 -1.28 -14.60
N GLN A 138 13.78 -1.50 -14.87
CA GLN A 138 14.67 -0.51 -15.50
C GLN A 138 14.83 -0.74 -16.99
N LYS A 139 14.35 -1.85 -17.49
CA LYS A 139 14.35 -2.23 -18.90
C LYS A 139 13.27 -3.27 -19.18
N ASP A 140 12.90 -3.35 -20.45
CA ASP A 140 11.99 -4.37 -20.95
C ASP A 140 12.79 -5.63 -21.34
N LEU A 141 12.48 -6.76 -20.71
CA LEU A 141 13.07 -8.07 -21.00
C LEU A 141 12.09 -9.00 -21.71
N GLY A 142 10.86 -8.56 -21.96
CA GLY A 142 9.82 -9.37 -22.57
C GLY A 142 10.12 -9.73 -24.04
N ASP A 143 9.61 -10.86 -24.48
CA ASP A 143 9.58 -11.22 -25.87
C ASP A 143 8.55 -10.36 -26.58
N HIS A 144 9.00 -9.55 -27.53
CA HIS A 144 8.18 -8.52 -28.18
C HIS A 144 7.12 -9.12 -29.14
N PHE A 145 6.14 -9.80 -28.58
CA PHE A 145 4.96 -10.17 -29.35
C PHE A 145 4.09 -8.93 -29.56
N ASN A 146 3.80 -8.63 -30.80
CA ASN A 146 2.83 -7.60 -31.13
C ASN A 146 1.44 -8.12 -30.76
N ASN A 147 0.96 -7.79 -29.56
CA ASN A 147 -0.36 -8.23 -29.11
C ASN A 147 -1.43 -7.36 -29.75
N GLN A 148 -2.03 -7.86 -30.83
CA GLN A 148 -3.07 -7.16 -31.58
C GLN A 148 -4.35 -6.91 -30.79
N ASN A 149 -4.53 -7.59 -29.65
CA ASN A 149 -5.68 -7.41 -28.80
C ASN A 149 -5.58 -6.19 -27.88
N ILE A 150 -4.38 -5.61 -27.75
CA ILE A 150 -4.18 -4.43 -26.91
C ILE A 150 -4.22 -3.18 -27.78
N ILE A 151 -5.15 -2.29 -27.45
CA ILE A 151 -5.35 -1.02 -28.14
C ILE A 151 -5.47 0.13 -27.13
N GLU A 152 -5.29 1.36 -27.60
CA GLU A 152 -5.65 2.51 -26.78
C GLU A 152 -7.14 2.57 -26.52
N TYR A 153 -7.53 3.13 -25.38
CA TYR A 153 -8.93 3.28 -24.99
C TYR A 153 -9.72 4.02 -26.06
N GLN A 154 -10.94 3.54 -26.30
CA GLN A 154 -11.94 4.14 -27.17
C GLN A 154 -13.26 4.29 -26.42
N LYS A 155 -13.98 5.36 -26.69
CA LYS A 155 -15.23 5.72 -25.99
C LYS A 155 -16.28 4.61 -25.96
N GLY A 156 -16.34 3.78 -27.00
CA GLY A 156 -17.28 2.66 -27.08
C GLY A 156 -17.11 1.62 -25.97
N PHE A 157 -15.97 1.59 -25.31
CA PHE A 157 -15.66 0.64 -24.22
C PHE A 157 -15.84 1.24 -22.83
N TYR A 158 -16.37 2.46 -22.71
CA TYR A 158 -16.45 3.15 -21.42
C TYR A 158 -17.23 2.34 -20.37
N ARG A 159 -18.39 1.79 -20.72
CA ARG A 159 -19.19 1.02 -19.76
C ARG A 159 -18.46 -0.21 -19.23
N ALA A 160 -17.82 -0.97 -20.13
CA ALA A 160 -17.07 -2.16 -19.76
C ALA A 160 -15.86 -1.80 -18.91
N PHE A 161 -15.12 -0.76 -19.28
CA PHE A 161 -13.98 -0.25 -18.50
C PHE A 161 -14.43 0.23 -17.12
N SER A 162 -15.44 1.08 -17.06
CA SER A 162 -15.96 1.63 -15.80
C SER A 162 -16.39 0.52 -14.84
N LYS A 163 -17.13 -0.46 -15.33
CA LYS A 163 -17.59 -1.60 -14.53
C LYS A 163 -16.39 -2.41 -13.97
N LEU A 164 -15.42 -2.74 -14.82
CA LEU A 164 -14.26 -3.52 -14.40
C LEU A 164 -13.42 -2.75 -13.36
N HIS A 165 -13.18 -1.47 -13.59
CA HIS A 165 -12.42 -0.63 -12.67
C HIS A 165 -13.09 -0.53 -11.29
N MET A 166 -14.40 -0.24 -11.27
CA MET A 166 -15.16 -0.12 -10.02
C MET A 166 -15.28 -1.44 -9.25
N MET A 167 -15.33 -2.57 -9.96
CA MET A 167 -15.34 -3.89 -9.34
C MET A 167 -14.00 -4.25 -8.73
N THR A 168 -12.90 -3.79 -9.32
CA THR A 168 -11.54 -4.11 -8.88
C THR A 168 -11.06 -3.18 -7.76
N PHE A 169 -11.31 -1.88 -7.90
CA PHE A 169 -10.82 -0.84 -7.00
C PHE A 169 -11.99 -0.13 -6.31
N LYS A 170 -12.30 -0.57 -5.10
CA LYS A 170 -13.51 -0.14 -4.36
C LYS A 170 -13.30 1.09 -3.48
N HIS A 171 -12.04 1.38 -3.08
CA HIS A 171 -11.73 2.43 -2.11
C HIS A 171 -10.48 3.21 -2.52
N ASN A 172 -10.51 4.53 -2.31
CA ASN A 172 -9.36 5.43 -2.51
C ASN A 172 -8.71 5.33 -3.90
N ALA A 173 -9.53 5.08 -4.92
CA ALA A 173 -9.08 5.02 -6.31
C ALA A 173 -9.67 6.19 -7.12
N MET A 174 -8.97 6.58 -8.18
CA MET A 174 -9.56 7.48 -9.17
C MET A 174 -10.85 6.88 -9.71
N THR A 175 -11.84 7.72 -9.95
CA THR A 175 -13.05 7.28 -10.64
C THR A 175 -12.75 7.00 -12.11
N PRO A 176 -13.57 6.18 -12.80
CA PRO A 176 -13.42 5.99 -14.24
C PRO A 176 -13.43 7.32 -15.01
N ASP A 177 -14.28 8.26 -14.64
CA ASP A 177 -14.34 9.57 -15.29
C ASP A 177 -13.06 10.38 -15.08
N GLU A 178 -12.51 10.38 -13.85
CA GLU A 178 -11.24 11.04 -13.57
C GLU A 178 -10.10 10.46 -14.40
N ILE A 179 -10.05 9.14 -14.57
CA ILE A 179 -9.06 8.50 -15.44
C ILE A 179 -9.21 8.97 -16.88
N ILE A 180 -10.43 8.94 -17.42
CA ILE A 180 -10.67 9.36 -18.80
C ILE A 180 -10.33 10.84 -19.02
N GLU A 181 -10.71 11.70 -18.09
CA GLU A 181 -10.39 13.14 -18.17
C GLU A 181 -8.90 13.43 -18.08
N SER A 182 -8.12 12.58 -17.43
CA SER A 182 -6.68 12.74 -17.29
C SER A 182 -5.88 12.36 -18.54
N LEU A 183 -6.48 11.66 -19.50
CA LEU A 183 -5.75 11.10 -20.65
C LEU A 183 -5.18 12.18 -21.54
N ASP A 184 -3.86 12.10 -21.75
CA ASP A 184 -3.08 12.97 -22.60
C ASP A 184 -1.86 12.22 -23.15
N GLU A 185 -0.84 12.92 -23.57
CA GLU A 185 0.39 12.27 -24.07
C GLU A 185 1.21 11.55 -23.00
N HIS A 186 1.00 11.85 -21.71
CA HIS A 186 1.71 11.27 -20.58
C HIS A 186 0.86 10.32 -19.75
N ASN A 187 -0.45 10.40 -19.87
CA ASN A 187 -1.39 9.53 -19.17
C ASN A 187 -2.14 8.68 -20.20
N ARG A 188 -1.86 7.39 -20.22
CA ARG A 188 -2.34 6.48 -21.25
C ARG A 188 -3.19 5.37 -20.67
N LEU A 189 -4.27 5.05 -21.36
CA LEU A 189 -5.13 3.93 -21.00
C LEU A 189 -5.13 2.92 -22.14
N PHE A 190 -4.67 1.70 -21.85
CA PHE A 190 -4.67 0.58 -22.79
C PHE A 190 -5.73 -0.41 -22.40
N ILE A 191 -6.41 -0.99 -23.37
CA ILE A 191 -7.44 -1.98 -23.14
C ILE A 191 -7.13 -3.26 -23.93
N PHE A 192 -7.43 -4.40 -23.32
CA PHE A 192 -7.37 -5.69 -23.98
C PHE A 192 -8.77 -6.03 -24.49
N VAL A 193 -8.91 -6.14 -25.81
CA VAL A 193 -10.17 -6.43 -26.48
C VAL A 193 -10.03 -7.68 -27.32
N SER A 194 -10.92 -8.63 -27.11
CA SER A 194 -10.99 -9.85 -27.90
C SER A 194 -12.45 -10.22 -28.11
N GLU A 195 -12.80 -10.64 -29.32
CA GLU A 195 -14.18 -10.97 -29.70
C GLU A 195 -15.18 -9.82 -29.43
N GLY A 196 -14.72 -8.58 -29.61
CA GLY A 196 -15.52 -7.37 -29.37
C GLY A 196 -15.75 -7.04 -27.90
N LEU A 197 -15.12 -7.77 -26.97
CA LEU A 197 -15.31 -7.58 -25.52
C LEU A 197 -14.02 -7.08 -24.87
N LEU A 198 -14.17 -6.09 -23.98
CA LEU A 198 -13.09 -5.64 -23.11
C LEU A 198 -12.86 -6.70 -22.02
N LYS A 199 -11.66 -7.26 -21.99
CA LYS A 199 -11.26 -8.32 -21.04
C LYS A 199 -10.26 -7.86 -19.99
N GLY A 200 -9.67 -6.69 -20.16
CA GLY A 200 -8.72 -6.10 -19.21
C GLY A 200 -8.35 -4.69 -19.62
N TYR A 201 -7.66 -3.99 -18.73
CA TYR A 201 -7.14 -2.65 -18.98
C TYR A 201 -5.90 -2.36 -18.15
N LEU A 202 -5.15 -1.33 -18.56
CA LEU A 202 -3.99 -0.83 -17.82
C LEU A 202 -3.90 0.68 -18.00
N TYR A 203 -3.75 1.38 -16.88
CA TYR A 203 -3.56 2.82 -16.83
C TYR A 203 -2.13 3.17 -16.46
N LEU A 204 -1.44 3.85 -17.38
CA LEU A 204 -0.03 4.25 -17.27
C LEU A 204 0.06 5.75 -17.08
N GLN A 205 0.80 6.19 -16.06
CA GLN A 205 1.13 7.60 -15.83
C GLN A 205 2.63 7.82 -15.97
N VAL A 206 3.04 8.75 -16.83
CA VAL A 206 4.45 9.08 -17.06
C VAL A 206 4.77 10.41 -16.40
N ASP A 207 5.78 10.41 -15.54
CA ASP A 207 6.33 11.60 -14.91
C ASP A 207 7.71 11.89 -15.51
N ILE A 208 7.75 12.79 -16.48
CA ILE A 208 9.00 13.16 -17.19
C ILE A 208 9.99 13.88 -16.29
N GLU A 209 9.50 14.69 -15.35
CA GLU A 209 10.36 15.40 -14.41
C GLU A 209 11.16 14.47 -13.51
N ARG A 210 10.52 13.35 -13.09
CA ARG A 210 11.16 12.32 -12.27
C ARG A 210 11.76 11.19 -13.08
N ASN A 211 11.66 11.23 -14.39
CA ASN A 211 12.16 10.19 -15.30
C ASN A 211 11.61 8.79 -14.98
N ASN A 212 10.35 8.71 -14.63
CA ASN A 212 9.71 7.42 -14.33
C ASN A 212 8.29 7.33 -14.87
N ALA A 213 7.76 6.12 -14.86
CA ALA A 213 6.37 5.84 -15.19
C ALA A 213 5.77 4.88 -14.17
N GLU A 214 4.52 5.12 -13.82
CA GLU A 214 3.76 4.28 -12.91
C GLU A 214 2.65 3.58 -13.66
N ILE A 215 2.57 2.27 -13.50
CA ILE A 215 1.37 1.50 -13.83
C ILE A 215 0.44 1.62 -12.63
N LYS A 216 -0.48 2.56 -12.69
CA LYS A 216 -1.31 2.92 -11.53
C LYS A 216 -2.46 1.96 -11.30
N TYR A 217 -3.13 1.55 -12.35
CA TYR A 217 -4.20 0.57 -12.30
C TYR A 217 -4.07 -0.42 -13.45
N PHE A 218 -4.27 -1.69 -13.16
CA PHE A 218 -4.46 -2.70 -14.18
C PHE A 218 -5.34 -3.82 -13.61
N SER A 219 -6.16 -4.38 -14.47
CA SER A 219 -7.07 -5.44 -14.09
C SER A 219 -7.49 -6.27 -15.31
N SER A 220 -7.79 -7.52 -15.05
CA SER A 220 -8.48 -8.38 -16.01
C SER A 220 -9.78 -8.91 -15.43
N HIS A 221 -10.78 -9.11 -16.26
CA HIS A 221 -12.04 -9.69 -15.83
C HIS A 221 -11.81 -11.06 -15.18
N MET A 222 -12.57 -11.40 -14.12
CA MET A 222 -12.39 -12.65 -13.36
C MET A 222 -12.39 -13.89 -14.24
N ASP A 223 -13.27 -13.91 -15.24
CA ASP A 223 -13.39 -15.04 -16.17
C ASP A 223 -12.13 -15.27 -17.05
N TYR A 224 -11.24 -14.26 -17.10
CA TYR A 224 -10.06 -14.27 -17.96
C TYR A 224 -8.74 -14.19 -17.19
N ARG A 225 -8.75 -14.22 -15.86
CA ARG A 225 -7.54 -14.09 -15.02
C ARG A 225 -6.48 -15.15 -15.32
N LEU A 226 -6.90 -16.36 -15.69
CA LEU A 226 -5.98 -17.45 -15.98
C LEU A 226 -5.41 -17.41 -17.42
N LYS A 227 -5.84 -16.46 -18.25
CA LYS A 227 -5.43 -16.36 -19.66
C LYS A 227 -4.22 -15.46 -19.90
N GLY A 228 -3.57 -14.99 -18.83
CA GLY A 228 -2.37 -14.17 -18.95
C GLY A 228 -2.60 -12.73 -19.45
N ILE A 229 -3.84 -12.25 -19.42
CA ILE A 229 -4.20 -10.90 -19.93
C ILE A 229 -3.47 -9.80 -19.17
N ALA A 230 -3.41 -9.90 -17.84
CA ALA A 230 -2.69 -8.93 -17.02
C ALA A 230 -1.19 -8.91 -17.35
N PHE A 231 -0.60 -10.09 -17.57
CA PHE A 231 0.79 -10.23 -17.96
C PHE A 231 1.05 -9.58 -19.33
N ASP A 232 0.19 -9.82 -20.31
CA ASP A 232 0.28 -9.21 -21.65
C ASP A 232 0.16 -7.69 -21.60
N LEU A 233 -0.75 -7.16 -20.76
CA LEU A 233 -0.92 -5.72 -20.57
C LEU A 233 0.33 -5.10 -19.94
N LEU A 234 0.91 -5.74 -18.93
CA LEU A 234 2.14 -5.26 -18.28
C LEU A 234 3.30 -5.26 -19.27
N GLU A 235 3.46 -6.33 -20.06
CA GLU A 235 4.49 -6.39 -21.08
C GLU A 235 4.33 -5.28 -22.14
N TYR A 236 3.12 -5.08 -22.61
CA TYR A 236 2.81 -4.03 -23.57
C TYR A 236 3.12 -2.63 -23.02
N ALA A 237 2.69 -2.35 -21.79
CA ALA A 237 2.92 -1.06 -21.14
C ALA A 237 4.41 -0.80 -20.91
N LEU A 238 5.16 -1.80 -20.52
CA LEU A 238 6.60 -1.70 -20.29
C LEU A 238 7.34 -1.36 -21.58
N LYS A 239 7.04 -2.10 -22.66
CA LYS A 239 7.59 -1.83 -24.00
C LYS A 239 7.21 -0.42 -24.47
N TYR A 240 5.93 -0.06 -24.39
CA TYR A 240 5.43 1.25 -24.79
C TYR A 240 6.15 2.38 -24.04
N ALA A 241 6.27 2.28 -22.73
CA ALA A 241 6.87 3.30 -21.90
C ALA A 241 8.35 3.55 -22.25
N PHE A 242 9.15 2.49 -22.41
CA PHE A 242 10.57 2.64 -22.75
C PHE A 242 10.81 3.05 -24.20
N GLU A 243 9.91 2.73 -25.12
CA GLU A 243 10.03 3.14 -26.51
C GLU A 243 9.60 4.61 -26.74
N HIS A 244 8.59 5.09 -26.03
CA HIS A 244 7.99 6.41 -26.30
C HIS A 244 8.48 7.52 -25.38
N TYR A 245 9.08 7.19 -24.25
CA TYR A 245 9.52 8.18 -23.25
C TYR A 245 10.96 7.95 -22.82
N THR A 246 11.64 9.04 -22.46
CA THR A 246 12.96 8.98 -21.83
C THR A 246 12.77 8.83 -20.33
N ILE A 247 12.71 7.60 -19.87
CA ILE A 247 12.50 7.26 -18.46
C ILE A 247 13.54 6.25 -17.98
N HIS A 248 13.79 6.21 -16.67
CA HIS A 248 14.75 5.29 -16.08
C HIS A 248 14.09 4.02 -15.54
N LYS A 249 12.80 4.11 -15.17
CA LYS A 249 12.09 2.99 -14.58
C LYS A 249 10.59 3.06 -14.82
N VAL A 250 9.99 1.89 -14.81
CA VAL A 250 8.54 1.69 -14.71
C VAL A 250 8.28 0.92 -13.41
N TYR A 251 7.32 1.36 -12.63
CA TYR A 251 6.99 0.71 -11.36
C TYR A 251 5.48 0.53 -11.19
N PHE A 252 5.12 -0.42 -10.35
CA PHE A 252 3.74 -0.61 -9.91
C PHE A 252 3.67 -1.31 -8.55
N LYS A 253 2.53 -1.18 -7.92
CA LYS A 253 2.22 -1.86 -6.67
C LYS A 253 1.12 -2.90 -6.91
N ILE A 254 1.31 -4.10 -6.40
CA ILE A 254 0.30 -5.15 -6.43
C ILE A 254 0.09 -5.73 -5.04
N ARG A 255 -1.17 -5.96 -4.71
CA ARG A 255 -1.60 -6.60 -3.48
C ARG A 255 -1.89 -8.06 -3.74
N ASN A 256 -1.16 -8.94 -3.05
CA ASN A 256 -1.36 -10.38 -3.23
C ASN A 256 -0.97 -11.15 -1.95
N LYS A 257 -1.58 -12.32 -1.77
CA LYS A 257 -1.20 -13.28 -0.73
C LYS A 257 -0.19 -14.31 -1.22
N ASN A 258 0.03 -14.40 -2.53
CA ASN A 258 0.89 -15.39 -3.15
C ASN A 258 2.09 -14.74 -3.84
N SER A 259 3.26 -14.85 -3.21
CA SER A 259 4.51 -14.30 -3.74
C SER A 259 4.94 -14.97 -5.06
N LYS A 260 4.68 -16.25 -5.24
CA LYS A 260 5.08 -16.98 -6.46
C LYS A 260 4.41 -16.42 -7.72
N LEU A 261 3.16 -15.97 -7.61
CA LEU A 261 2.46 -15.33 -8.73
C LEU A 261 3.12 -14.00 -9.09
N VAL A 262 3.52 -13.24 -8.07
CA VAL A 262 4.17 -11.93 -8.23
C VAL A 262 5.57 -12.08 -8.84
N GLU A 263 6.33 -13.10 -8.43
CA GLU A 263 7.67 -13.38 -8.95
C GLU A 263 7.70 -13.65 -10.46
N ARG A 264 6.60 -14.10 -11.06
CA ARG A 264 6.50 -14.32 -12.52
C ARG A 264 6.73 -13.03 -13.31
N PHE A 265 6.48 -11.87 -12.72
CA PHE A 265 6.75 -10.60 -13.41
C PHE A 265 8.24 -10.32 -13.60
N ASN A 266 9.12 -11.07 -12.94
CA ASN A 266 10.57 -10.99 -13.21
C ASN A 266 10.92 -11.34 -14.67
N GLU A 267 10.14 -12.19 -15.32
CA GLU A 267 10.34 -12.56 -16.74
C GLU A 267 10.21 -11.35 -17.68
N LEU A 268 9.45 -10.34 -17.27
CA LEU A 268 9.28 -9.10 -18.03
C LEU A 268 10.35 -8.04 -17.73
N GLY A 269 11.14 -8.23 -16.68
CA GLY A 269 12.13 -7.27 -16.21
C GLY A 269 11.78 -6.59 -14.90
N PHE A 270 10.64 -6.89 -14.31
CA PHE A 270 10.26 -6.36 -13.00
C PHE A 270 10.96 -7.11 -11.88
N GLN A 271 11.44 -6.36 -10.90
CA GLN A 271 12.01 -6.89 -9.66
C GLN A 271 11.19 -6.40 -8.48
N ILE A 272 11.02 -7.26 -7.48
CA ILE A 272 10.37 -6.88 -6.23
C ILE A 272 11.40 -6.09 -5.41
N ASN A 273 11.17 -4.78 -5.27
CA ASN A 273 12.04 -3.90 -4.49
C ASN A 273 11.66 -3.88 -3.02
N TYR A 274 10.36 -3.86 -2.75
CA TYR A 274 9.83 -3.76 -1.40
C TYR A 274 8.65 -4.67 -1.23
N GLU A 275 8.56 -5.27 -0.05
CA GLU A 275 7.43 -6.07 0.40
C GLU A 275 6.99 -5.57 1.77
N TYR A 276 5.71 -5.19 1.87
CA TYR A 276 5.11 -4.75 3.12
C TYR A 276 4.00 -5.69 3.53
N LYS A 277 4.22 -6.42 4.62
CA LYS A 277 3.20 -7.31 5.17
C LYS A 277 2.20 -6.51 5.97
N LYS A 278 0.94 -6.71 5.66
CA LYS A 278 -0.20 -6.05 6.27
C LYS A 278 -0.88 -6.97 7.26
N PHE A 279 -1.06 -6.46 8.46
CA PHE A 279 -1.78 -7.13 9.53
C PHE A 279 -2.98 -6.31 9.93
N LYS A 280 -4.01 -6.99 10.41
CA LYS A 280 -5.27 -6.40 10.80
C LYS A 280 -5.63 -6.86 12.20
N PHE A 281 -6.02 -5.92 13.04
CA PHE A 281 -6.53 -6.18 14.38
C PHE A 281 -7.98 -5.70 14.48
N GLU A 282 -8.86 -6.56 14.96
CA GLU A 282 -10.28 -6.26 15.20
C GLU A 282 -10.64 -6.63 16.63
N PRO A 283 -10.96 -5.65 17.52
CA PRO A 283 -11.28 -5.94 18.92
C PRO A 283 -12.45 -6.89 19.13
N ARG A 284 -13.43 -6.90 18.22
CA ARG A 284 -14.60 -7.79 18.32
C ARG A 284 -14.27 -9.27 18.34
N HIS A 285 -13.21 -9.70 17.67
CA HIS A 285 -12.83 -11.12 17.63
C HIS A 285 -12.30 -11.64 18.96
N LEU A 286 -11.77 -10.75 19.82
CA LEU A 286 -11.29 -11.13 21.15
C LEU A 286 -12.44 -11.47 22.12
N HIS A 287 -13.62 -10.89 21.93
CA HIS A 287 -14.79 -11.13 22.79
C HIS A 287 -15.56 -12.40 22.40
N GLN A 288 -15.40 -12.90 21.17
CA GLN A 288 -16.07 -14.12 20.71
C GLN A 288 -15.36 -15.39 21.15
N ASP A 289 -14.06 -15.36 21.36
CA ASP A 289 -13.28 -16.53 21.79
C ASP A 289 -13.43 -16.84 23.30
N PHE A 290 -13.95 -15.94 24.10
CA PHE A 290 -14.18 -16.13 25.54
C PHE A 290 -15.62 -16.53 25.89
N SER A 291 -16.51 -16.63 24.90
CA SER A 291 -17.92 -17.01 25.11
C SER A 291 -18.31 -18.40 24.59
N SER A 292 -17.31 -19.25 24.26
CA SER A 292 -17.54 -20.64 23.84
C SER A 292 -17.04 -21.66 24.88
#